data_07b3c6b5d5dd01856e1abc9f8dd03179
#
_entry.id   07b3c6b5d5dd01856e1abc9f8dd03179
#
_cell.length_a   1.000
_cell.length_b   1.000
_cell.length_c   1.000
_cell.angle_alpha   90.00
_cell.angle_beta   90.00
_cell.angle_gamma   90.00
#
_symmetry.space_group_name_H-M   'P 1'
#
loop_
_entity.id
_entity.type
_entity.pdbx_description
1 polymer ?
#
loop_
_entity_poly.entity_id
_entity_poly.type
_entity_poly.pdbx_seq_one_letter_code
_entity_poly.pdbx_strand_id
1 'polypeptide(L)'
;MEYQELLHQRQSCRAYDPDRPVEQEKILRCLEAVRLSPSACNSQPYHLTACTGKLARQVAPLVQGEAHNDFASQVPCFVVISEAPYNPSAAMHARVTGRDYRSMDIGIAAAHLTLAAADQGLGSCLLGWFDEEKLRALLGLEGEVRLVMALGYACPGDPLREKVRPPLSQLADLIEES
;
A
#
# COMPACT_ATOMS: atom_id res chain seq x y z
N MET A 1 12.84 3.93 14.69
CA MET A 1 13.26 2.51 14.58
C MET A 1 14.45 2.43 13.63
N GLU A 2 15.42 1.56 13.88
CA GLU A 2 16.49 1.32 12.91
C GLU A 2 15.93 0.67 11.65
N TYR A 3 16.48 1.03 10.47
CA TYR A 3 15.91 0.63 9.18
C TYR A 3 15.82 -0.89 9.00
N GLN A 4 16.85 -1.63 9.41
CA GLN A 4 16.86 -3.10 9.34
C GLN A 4 15.76 -3.72 10.24
N GLU A 5 15.59 -3.18 11.43
CA GLU A 5 14.52 -3.59 12.33
C GLU A 5 13.15 -3.34 11.73
N LEU A 6 12.95 -2.17 11.11
CA LEU A 6 11.71 -1.80 10.42
C LEU A 6 11.36 -2.80 9.31
N LEU A 7 12.33 -3.22 8.51
CA LEU A 7 12.13 -4.24 7.47
C LEU A 7 11.69 -5.59 8.07
N HIS A 8 12.20 -5.96 9.23
CA HIS A 8 11.79 -7.17 9.94
C HIS A 8 10.40 -7.05 10.57
N GLN A 9 10.07 -5.91 11.13
CA GLN A 9 8.80 -5.65 11.80
C GLN A 9 7.62 -5.53 10.83
N ARG A 10 7.81 -4.91 9.65
CA ARG A 10 6.76 -4.76 8.67
C ARG A 10 6.25 -6.13 8.19
N GLN A 11 5.01 -6.41 8.43
CA GLN A 11 4.32 -7.63 7.96
C GLN A 11 2.92 -7.31 7.42
N SER A 12 2.34 -8.24 6.65
CA SER A 12 0.93 -8.16 6.26
C SER A 12 0.05 -8.50 7.45
N CYS A 13 -0.49 -7.49 8.13
CA CYS A 13 -1.41 -7.65 9.24
C CYS A 13 -2.78 -8.14 8.72
N ARG A 14 -3.35 -9.15 9.36
CA ARG A 14 -4.66 -9.71 9.04
C ARG A 14 -5.54 -9.93 10.29
N ALA A 15 -5.17 -9.30 11.40
CA ALA A 15 -5.95 -9.25 12.62
C ALA A 15 -5.83 -7.83 13.19
N TYR A 16 -6.89 -7.06 13.09
CA TYR A 16 -6.92 -5.66 13.52
C TYR A 16 -7.77 -5.49 14.76
N ASP A 17 -7.41 -4.49 15.58
CA ASP A 17 -8.23 -4.02 16.69
C ASP A 17 -9.31 -3.06 16.14
N PRO A 18 -10.58 -3.50 16.05
CA PRO A 18 -11.65 -2.71 15.46
C PRO A 18 -12.06 -1.52 16.33
N ASP A 19 -11.76 -1.56 17.63
CA ASP A 19 -12.14 -0.54 18.59
C ASP A 19 -11.10 0.58 18.70
N ARG A 20 -9.94 0.39 18.05
CA ARG A 20 -8.85 1.37 18.06
C ARG A 20 -8.73 2.09 16.71
N PRO A 21 -9.28 3.31 16.58
CA PRO A 21 -9.14 4.11 15.37
C PRO A 21 -7.68 4.51 15.14
N VAL A 22 -7.31 4.72 13.89
CA VAL A 22 -6.01 5.30 13.53
C VAL A 22 -6.09 6.81 13.63
N GLU A 23 -5.16 7.42 14.35
CA GLU A 23 -5.04 8.86 14.50
C GLU A 23 -4.77 9.53 13.14
N GLN A 24 -5.46 10.62 12.86
CA GLN A 24 -5.32 11.35 11.59
C GLN A 24 -3.87 11.73 11.30
N GLU A 25 -3.11 12.12 12.32
CA GLU A 25 -1.71 12.49 12.18
C GLU A 25 -0.86 11.33 11.64
N LYS A 26 -1.10 10.10 12.11
CA LYS A 26 -0.40 8.91 11.62
C LYS A 26 -0.76 8.60 10.16
N ILE A 27 -2.03 8.76 9.80
CA ILE A 27 -2.46 8.60 8.40
C ILE A 27 -1.72 9.62 7.53
N LEU A 28 -1.70 10.90 7.93
CA LEU A 28 -1.01 11.96 7.19
C LEU A 28 0.50 11.69 7.05
N ARG A 29 1.16 11.17 8.09
CA ARG A 29 2.59 10.77 8.01
C ARG A 29 2.80 9.63 7.00
N CYS A 30 1.89 8.66 6.93
CA CYS A 30 1.95 7.60 5.93
C CYS A 30 1.79 8.16 4.50
N LEU A 31 0.84 9.08 4.29
CA LEU A 31 0.65 9.73 3.00
C LEU A 31 1.84 10.60 2.61
N GLU A 32 2.46 11.30 3.57
CA GLU A 32 3.67 12.11 3.37
C GLU A 32 4.87 11.25 2.94
N ALA A 33 5.02 10.05 3.51
CA ALA A 33 6.06 9.11 3.08
C ALA A 33 5.90 8.72 1.59
N VAL A 34 4.66 8.57 1.12
CA VAL A 34 4.39 8.35 -0.30
C VAL A 34 4.72 9.58 -1.14
N ARG A 35 4.37 10.79 -0.67
CA ARG A 35 4.70 12.04 -1.37
C ARG A 35 6.20 12.21 -1.58
N LEU A 36 7.01 11.67 -0.68
CA LEU A 36 8.48 11.70 -0.74
C LEU A 36 9.08 10.54 -1.54
N SER A 37 8.27 9.58 -2.01
CA SER A 37 8.78 8.45 -2.79
C SER A 37 9.22 8.90 -4.20
N PRO A 38 10.26 8.27 -4.77
CA PRO A 38 10.66 8.54 -6.14
C PRO A 38 9.66 8.00 -7.15
N SER A 39 9.60 8.61 -8.33
CA SER A 39 8.81 8.14 -9.46
C SER A 39 9.49 8.46 -10.80
N ALA A 40 9.15 7.72 -11.84
CA ALA A 40 9.68 7.94 -13.18
C ALA A 40 9.43 9.39 -13.65
N CYS A 41 10.50 10.08 -14.06
CA CYS A 41 10.46 11.51 -14.44
C CYS A 41 9.74 12.40 -13.39
N ASN A 42 9.78 12.02 -12.12
CA ASN A 42 9.07 12.70 -11.02
C ASN A 42 7.57 12.90 -11.31
N SER A 43 6.93 11.89 -11.90
CA SER A 43 5.56 12.00 -12.42
C SER A 43 4.47 11.81 -11.38
N GLN A 44 4.72 11.03 -10.30
CA GLN A 44 3.74 10.65 -9.28
C GLN A 44 2.37 10.26 -9.89
N PRO A 45 2.31 9.22 -10.77
CA PRO A 45 1.12 8.90 -11.54
C PRO A 45 0.08 8.12 -10.73
N TYR A 46 -0.17 8.55 -9.51
CA TYR A 46 -1.10 7.94 -8.56
C TYR A 46 -1.76 8.99 -7.67
N HIS A 47 -2.93 8.61 -7.15
CA HIS A 47 -3.66 9.37 -6.12
C HIS A 47 -3.99 8.44 -4.95
N LEU A 48 -3.96 8.99 -3.74
CA LEU A 48 -4.26 8.23 -2.52
C LEU A 48 -5.51 8.78 -1.86
N THR A 49 -6.47 7.90 -1.58
CA THR A 49 -7.70 8.24 -0.85
C THR A 49 -7.74 7.46 0.46
N ALA A 50 -7.60 8.17 1.58
CA ALA A 50 -7.71 7.57 2.91
C ALA A 50 -9.17 7.55 3.38
N CYS A 51 -9.67 6.37 3.73
CA CYS A 51 -11.05 6.10 4.12
C CYS A 51 -11.09 5.68 5.59
N THR A 52 -11.81 6.42 6.42
CA THR A 52 -11.97 6.14 7.86
C THR A 52 -13.45 6.13 8.26
N GLY A 53 -13.77 5.66 9.46
CA GLY A 53 -15.11 5.71 10.03
C GLY A 53 -16.17 5.05 9.16
N LYS A 54 -17.23 5.76 8.79
CA LYS A 54 -18.32 5.23 7.94
C LYS A 54 -17.81 4.76 6.59
N LEU A 55 -16.86 5.51 6.00
CA LEU A 55 -16.34 5.21 4.68
C LEU A 55 -15.50 3.92 4.69
N ALA A 56 -14.68 3.71 5.72
CA ALA A 56 -13.96 2.44 5.89
C ALA A 56 -14.90 1.24 5.96
N ARG A 57 -16.03 1.37 6.69
CA ARG A 57 -17.06 0.32 6.75
C ARG A 57 -17.74 0.05 5.41
N GLN A 58 -17.81 1.03 4.50
CA GLN A 58 -18.35 0.86 3.16
C GLN A 58 -17.32 0.24 2.20
N VAL A 59 -16.02 0.51 2.41
CA VAL A 59 -14.92 -0.10 1.65
C VAL A 59 -14.72 -1.58 2.04
N ALA A 60 -14.84 -1.93 3.30
CA ALA A 60 -14.57 -3.28 3.81
C ALA A 60 -15.22 -4.41 3.00
N PRO A 61 -16.54 -4.42 2.72
CA PRO A 61 -17.16 -5.48 1.94
C PRO A 61 -16.66 -5.53 0.48
N LEU A 62 -16.15 -4.43 -0.06
CA LEU A 62 -15.68 -4.34 -1.45
C LEU A 62 -14.28 -4.95 -1.63
N VAL A 63 -13.55 -5.20 -0.54
CA VAL A 63 -12.23 -5.83 -0.54
C VAL A 63 -12.23 -7.25 0.06
N GLN A 64 -13.35 -7.71 0.59
CA GLN A 64 -13.50 -9.07 1.14
C GLN A 64 -13.63 -10.12 0.05
N GLY A 65 -14.73 -10.10 -0.66
CA GLY A 65 -15.11 -10.92 -1.80
C GLY A 65 -14.59 -12.35 -1.78
N GLU A 66 -14.33 -12.87 -2.98
CA GLU A 66 -13.79 -14.23 -3.17
C GLU A 66 -12.34 -14.42 -2.67
N ALA A 67 -11.64 -13.34 -2.34
CA ALA A 67 -10.28 -13.37 -1.79
C ALA A 67 -10.22 -13.78 -0.32
N HIS A 68 -11.37 -14.01 0.32
CA HIS A 68 -11.46 -14.37 1.76
C HIS A 68 -10.69 -13.41 2.68
N ASN A 69 -10.75 -12.10 2.39
CA ASN A 69 -10.18 -11.07 3.26
C ASN A 69 -11.15 -10.74 4.40
N ASP A 70 -11.62 -11.75 5.15
CA ASP A 70 -12.64 -11.60 6.20
C ASP A 70 -12.23 -10.59 7.28
N PHE A 71 -10.93 -10.44 7.51
CA PHE A 71 -10.37 -9.46 8.43
C PHE A 71 -10.66 -7.99 8.03
N ALA A 72 -11.06 -7.74 6.79
CA ALA A 72 -11.33 -6.37 6.32
C ALA A 72 -12.47 -5.69 7.10
N SER A 73 -13.41 -6.48 7.66
CA SER A 73 -14.47 -5.96 8.54
C SER A 73 -13.97 -5.31 9.83
N GLN A 74 -12.74 -5.65 10.25
CA GLN A 74 -12.09 -5.14 11.47
C GLN A 74 -11.20 -3.92 11.18
N VAL A 75 -10.97 -3.57 9.90
CA VAL A 75 -10.01 -2.54 9.50
C VAL A 75 -10.59 -1.14 9.73
N PRO A 76 -9.97 -0.30 10.58
CA PRO A 76 -10.46 1.04 10.87
C PRO A 76 -10.15 2.07 9.79
N CYS A 77 -9.16 1.79 8.92
CA CYS A 77 -8.73 2.70 7.86
C CYS A 77 -8.30 1.92 6.61
N PHE A 78 -8.72 2.39 5.45
CA PHE A 78 -8.20 1.94 4.15
C PHE A 78 -7.55 3.10 3.42
N VAL A 79 -6.44 2.82 2.73
CA VAL A 79 -5.85 3.76 1.76
C VAL A 79 -6.00 3.15 0.37
N VAL A 80 -6.80 3.76 -0.47
CA VAL A 80 -7.03 3.34 -1.86
C VAL A 80 -6.04 4.08 -2.74
N ILE A 81 -5.29 3.34 -3.56
CA ILE A 81 -4.32 3.87 -4.51
C ILE A 81 -4.91 3.73 -5.91
N SER A 82 -5.23 4.84 -6.52
CA SER A 82 -5.73 4.92 -7.89
C SER A 82 -4.73 5.57 -8.83
N GLU A 83 -4.88 5.31 -10.12
CA GLU A 83 -4.06 5.94 -11.14
C GLU A 83 -4.32 7.44 -11.26
N ALA A 84 -3.25 8.18 -11.56
CA ALA A 84 -3.30 9.55 -12.02
C ALA A 84 -2.55 9.69 -13.36
N PRO A 85 -2.79 10.75 -14.13
CA PRO A 85 -2.10 10.98 -15.38
C PRO A 85 -0.57 11.09 -15.21
N TYR A 86 0.17 10.60 -16.19
CA TYR A 86 1.60 10.90 -16.32
C TYR A 86 1.82 12.38 -16.62
N ASN A 87 2.95 12.93 -16.17
CA ASN A 87 3.46 14.15 -16.75
C ASN A 87 3.93 13.92 -18.21
N PRO A 88 4.14 14.98 -19.03
CA PRO A 88 4.49 14.82 -20.43
C PRO A 88 5.75 13.99 -20.70
N SER A 89 6.78 14.13 -19.86
CA SER A 89 8.04 13.38 -20.00
C SER A 89 7.86 11.90 -19.74
N ALA A 90 7.18 11.52 -18.67
CA ALA A 90 6.90 10.12 -18.35
C ALA A 90 5.98 9.47 -19.39
N ALA A 91 4.96 10.21 -19.87
CA ALA A 91 4.06 9.74 -20.94
C ALA A 91 4.82 9.46 -22.25
N MET A 92 5.73 10.34 -22.63
CA MET A 92 6.58 10.14 -23.82
C MET A 92 7.47 8.92 -23.66
N HIS A 93 8.17 8.77 -22.51
CA HIS A 93 9.04 7.64 -22.25
C HIS A 93 8.29 6.32 -22.21
N ALA A 94 7.14 6.26 -21.55
CA ALA A 94 6.28 5.07 -21.51
C ALA A 94 5.89 4.62 -22.92
N ARG A 95 5.48 5.58 -23.79
CA ARG A 95 5.11 5.29 -25.18
C ARG A 95 6.29 4.79 -26.01
N VAL A 96 7.48 5.38 -25.86
CA VAL A 96 8.66 5.01 -26.64
C VAL A 96 9.23 3.65 -26.21
N THR A 97 9.25 3.38 -24.92
CA THR A 97 9.85 2.16 -24.36
C THR A 97 8.87 1.01 -24.20
N GLY A 98 7.57 1.26 -24.27
CA GLY A 98 6.52 0.27 -23.95
C GLY A 98 6.47 -0.16 -22.48
N ARG A 99 7.15 0.58 -21.57
CA ARG A 99 7.25 0.22 -20.15
C ARG A 99 6.09 0.82 -19.34
N ASP A 100 5.53 0.02 -18.44
CA ASP A 100 4.54 0.46 -17.46
C ASP A 100 5.24 1.06 -16.23
N TYR A 101 5.67 2.31 -16.34
CA TYR A 101 6.28 3.04 -15.22
C TYR A 101 5.30 3.25 -14.06
N ARG A 102 4.00 3.37 -14.35
CA ARG A 102 2.96 3.60 -13.34
C ARG A 102 2.88 2.45 -12.34
N SER A 103 2.87 1.21 -12.81
CA SER A 103 2.90 0.04 -11.93
C SER A 103 4.17 -0.01 -11.08
N MET A 104 5.32 0.37 -11.66
CA MET A 104 6.58 0.45 -10.90
C MET A 104 6.50 1.54 -9.82
N ASP A 105 6.05 2.74 -10.17
CA ASP A 105 5.93 3.89 -9.26
C ASP A 105 4.92 3.60 -8.13
N ILE A 106 3.79 2.96 -8.44
CA ILE A 106 2.80 2.54 -7.44
C ILE A 106 3.39 1.49 -6.50
N GLY A 107 4.19 0.55 -7.00
CA GLY A 107 4.90 -0.42 -6.16
C GLY A 107 5.86 0.24 -5.17
N ILE A 108 6.61 1.25 -5.63
CA ILE A 108 7.50 2.07 -4.79
C ILE A 108 6.68 2.83 -3.73
N ALA A 109 5.63 3.52 -4.14
CA ALA A 109 4.73 4.26 -3.26
C ALA A 109 4.11 3.34 -2.18
N ALA A 110 3.65 2.15 -2.56
CA ALA A 110 3.09 1.16 -1.64
C ALA A 110 4.14 0.65 -0.63
N ALA A 111 5.39 0.47 -1.05
CA ALA A 111 6.48 0.11 -0.14
C ALA A 111 6.71 1.20 0.91
N HIS A 112 6.82 2.46 0.51
CA HIS A 112 6.95 3.61 1.43
C HIS A 112 5.78 3.68 2.40
N LEU A 113 4.55 3.51 1.90
CA LEU A 113 3.33 3.54 2.71
C LEU A 113 3.35 2.47 3.81
N THR A 114 3.71 1.22 3.47
CA THR A 114 3.75 0.11 4.43
C THR A 114 4.87 0.25 5.46
N LEU A 115 6.03 0.80 5.07
CA LEU A 115 7.15 1.06 5.98
C LEU A 115 6.81 2.20 6.94
N ALA A 116 6.22 3.30 6.44
CA ALA A 116 5.79 4.40 7.28
C ALA A 116 4.71 3.98 8.30
N ALA A 117 3.80 3.09 7.91
CA ALA A 117 2.83 2.50 8.83
C ALA A 117 3.52 1.71 9.95
N ALA A 118 4.45 0.84 9.59
CA ALA A 118 5.20 0.03 10.56
C ALA A 118 6.05 0.87 11.52
N ASP A 119 6.72 1.93 11.03
CA ASP A 119 7.49 2.85 11.87
C ASP A 119 6.63 3.58 12.92
N GLN A 120 5.35 3.72 12.65
CA GLN A 120 4.38 4.32 13.59
C GLN A 120 3.65 3.27 14.45
N GLY A 121 4.07 2.01 14.42
CA GLY A 121 3.45 0.92 15.17
C GLY A 121 2.08 0.50 14.63
N LEU A 122 1.80 0.77 13.35
CA LEU A 122 0.59 0.35 12.67
C LEU A 122 0.81 -0.93 11.88
N GLY A 123 -0.17 -1.81 11.90
CA GLY A 123 -0.29 -2.94 10.98
C GLY A 123 -0.82 -2.49 9.61
N SER A 124 -0.29 -3.07 8.54
CA SER A 124 -0.77 -2.83 7.18
C SER A 124 -0.88 -4.12 6.38
N CYS A 125 -1.79 -4.15 5.40
CA CYS A 125 -1.89 -5.23 4.43
C CYS A 125 -2.26 -4.68 3.06
N LEU A 126 -1.46 -4.98 2.04
CA LEU A 126 -1.78 -4.63 0.65
C LEU A 126 -2.75 -5.67 0.08
N LEU A 127 -3.83 -5.20 -0.51
CA LEU A 127 -4.91 -5.97 -1.10
C LEU A 127 -4.93 -5.69 -2.60
N GLY A 128 -4.73 -6.73 -3.42
CA GLY A 128 -4.80 -6.65 -4.87
C GLY A 128 -6.13 -7.15 -5.44
N TRP A 129 -7.01 -7.70 -4.58
CA TRP A 129 -8.35 -8.14 -4.96
C TRP A 129 -9.40 -7.24 -4.32
N PHE A 130 -10.30 -6.71 -5.12
CA PHE A 130 -11.39 -5.82 -4.70
C PHE A 130 -12.39 -5.64 -5.85
N ASP A 131 -13.60 -5.18 -5.52
CA ASP A 131 -14.61 -4.77 -6.50
C ASP A 131 -14.29 -3.34 -6.97
N GLU A 132 -13.53 -3.24 -8.07
CA GLU A 132 -13.02 -1.97 -8.57
C GLU A 132 -14.14 -1.02 -8.94
N GLU A 133 -15.17 -1.51 -9.67
CA GLU A 133 -16.27 -0.68 -10.15
C GLU A 133 -16.99 0.00 -8.99
N LYS A 134 -17.32 -0.77 -7.95
CA LYS A 134 -17.99 -0.23 -6.77
C LYS A 134 -17.09 0.68 -5.94
N LEU A 135 -15.78 0.39 -5.84
CA LEU A 135 -14.83 1.29 -5.16
C LEU A 135 -14.74 2.64 -5.87
N ARG A 136 -14.62 2.64 -7.19
CA ARG A 136 -14.59 3.87 -7.98
C ARG A 136 -15.88 4.67 -7.83
N ALA A 137 -17.03 4.01 -7.91
CA ALA A 137 -18.34 4.66 -7.73
C ALA A 137 -18.49 5.23 -6.31
N LEU A 138 -18.10 4.48 -5.27
CA LEU A 138 -18.18 4.89 -3.87
C LEU A 138 -17.33 6.13 -3.57
N LEU A 139 -16.12 6.19 -4.15
CA LEU A 139 -15.12 7.20 -3.84
C LEU A 139 -15.02 8.33 -4.89
N GLY A 140 -15.78 8.23 -5.97
CA GLY A 140 -15.74 9.22 -7.07
C GLY A 140 -14.39 9.25 -7.79
N LEU A 141 -13.74 8.08 -7.96
CA LEU A 141 -12.42 8.02 -8.58
C LEU A 141 -12.50 7.96 -10.10
N GLU A 142 -11.71 8.80 -10.76
CA GLU A 142 -11.58 8.78 -12.23
C GLU A 142 -10.60 7.71 -12.71
N GLY A 143 -9.47 7.55 -12.00
CA GLY A 143 -8.43 6.57 -12.32
C GLY A 143 -8.77 5.15 -11.88
N GLU A 144 -8.14 4.17 -12.54
CA GLU A 144 -8.22 2.75 -12.16
C GLU A 144 -7.65 2.54 -10.75
N VAL A 145 -8.32 1.73 -9.92
CA VAL A 145 -7.80 1.36 -8.60
C VAL A 145 -6.76 0.25 -8.77
N ARG A 146 -5.55 0.48 -8.28
CA ARG A 146 -4.44 -0.47 -8.44
C ARG A 146 -4.14 -1.28 -7.19
N LEU A 147 -4.31 -0.69 -6.02
CA LEU A 147 -4.11 -1.33 -4.73
C LEU A 147 -5.03 -0.70 -3.68
N VAL A 148 -5.41 -1.51 -2.69
CA VAL A 148 -6.01 -1.03 -1.45
C VAL A 148 -5.12 -1.46 -0.30
N MET A 149 -4.76 -0.56 0.61
CA MET A 149 -4.05 -0.90 1.83
C MET A 149 -5.00 -0.84 3.02
N ALA A 150 -5.14 -1.97 3.71
CA ALA A 150 -5.72 -2.01 5.05
C ALA A 150 -4.72 -1.45 6.05
N LEU A 151 -5.15 -0.56 6.95
CA LEU A 151 -4.33 0.14 7.93
C LEU A 151 -5.03 0.20 9.29
N GLY A 152 -4.32 -0.16 10.35
CA GLY A 152 -4.86 -0.14 11.71
C GLY A 152 -3.86 -0.68 12.73
N TYR A 153 -4.27 -0.77 13.97
CA TYR A 153 -3.48 -1.46 14.98
C TYR A 153 -3.71 -2.95 14.91
N ALA A 154 -2.64 -3.74 15.01
CA ALA A 154 -2.78 -5.19 15.15
C ALA A 154 -3.49 -5.54 16.46
N CYS A 155 -4.29 -6.62 16.46
CA CYS A 155 -4.87 -7.16 17.69
C CYS A 155 -3.77 -7.47 18.70
N PRO A 156 -4.03 -7.29 20.02
CA PRO A 156 -3.14 -7.79 21.05
C PRO A 156 -2.89 -9.29 20.87
N GLY A 157 -1.60 -9.68 20.80
CA GLY A 157 -1.20 -11.06 20.60
C GLY A 157 -1.10 -11.54 19.14
N ASP A 158 -1.34 -10.70 18.13
CA ASP A 158 -0.97 -11.04 16.74
C ASP A 158 0.55 -11.13 16.62
N PRO A 159 1.12 -12.34 16.40
CA PRO A 159 2.56 -12.52 16.46
C PRO A 159 3.25 -11.95 15.24
N LEU A 160 4.49 -11.51 15.41
CA LEU A 160 5.37 -11.26 14.28
C LEU A 160 5.73 -12.60 13.64
N ARG A 161 5.32 -12.78 12.37
CA ARG A 161 5.54 -14.02 11.63
C ARG A 161 6.95 -14.05 11.04
N GLU A 162 7.55 -15.22 11.04
CA GLU A 162 8.82 -15.44 10.35
C GLU A 162 8.70 -15.09 8.86
N LYS A 163 9.72 -14.40 8.34
CA LYS A 163 9.80 -14.06 6.92
C LYS A 163 10.42 -15.20 6.11
N VAL A 164 9.58 -15.96 5.44
CA VAL A 164 10.06 -16.98 4.50
C VAL A 164 10.52 -16.27 3.22
N ARG A 165 11.80 -16.37 2.90
CA ARG A 165 12.46 -15.80 1.72
C ARG A 165 13.44 -16.79 1.14
N PRO A 166 13.65 -16.81 -0.18
CA PRO A 166 14.75 -17.56 -0.75
C PRO A 166 16.10 -17.01 -0.26
N PRO A 167 17.17 -17.83 -0.30
CA PRO A 167 18.54 -17.35 -0.03
C PRO A 167 18.89 -16.17 -0.94
N LEU A 168 19.76 -15.26 -0.45
CA LEU A 168 20.14 -14.07 -1.23
C LEU A 168 20.77 -14.45 -2.58
N SER A 169 21.51 -15.54 -2.64
CA SER A 169 22.11 -16.07 -3.87
C SER A 169 21.13 -16.51 -4.98
N GLN A 170 19.83 -16.62 -4.64
CA GLN A 170 18.76 -16.84 -5.64
C GLN A 170 18.08 -15.55 -6.09
N LEU A 171 18.36 -14.45 -5.42
CA LEU A 171 17.75 -13.14 -5.67
C LEU A 171 18.73 -12.15 -6.28
N ALA A 172 20.02 -12.30 -6.06
CA ALA A 172 21.03 -11.33 -6.46
C ALA A 172 22.37 -12.01 -6.74
N ASP A 173 23.05 -11.50 -7.77
CA ASP A 173 24.42 -11.80 -8.11
C ASP A 173 25.28 -10.56 -7.84
N LEU A 174 26.46 -10.77 -7.25
CA LEU A 174 27.52 -9.76 -7.20
C LEU A 174 28.57 -10.14 -8.25
N ILE A 175 28.68 -9.36 -9.32
CA ILE A 175 29.63 -9.57 -10.40
C ILE A 175 30.80 -8.60 -10.19
N GLU A 176 31.99 -9.15 -9.95
CA GLU A 176 33.24 -8.38 -9.87
C GLU A 176 34.11 -8.72 -11.09
N GLU A 177 34.59 -7.69 -11.78
CA GLU A 177 35.63 -7.88 -12.79
C GLU A 177 36.98 -8.10 -12.09
N SER A 178 37.65 -9.18 -12.44
CA SER A 178 38.99 -9.54 -11.92
C SER A 178 40.10 -8.85 -12.70
#